data_5f8b0c416567d1c22cf66230bcbd28ed
#
_entry.id   5f8b0c416567d1c22cf66230bcbd28ed
#
_cell.length_a   1.000
_cell.length_b   1.000
_cell.length_c   1.000
_cell.angle_alpha   90.00
_cell.angle_beta   90.00
_cell.angle_gamma   90.00
#
_symmetry.space_group_name_H-M   'P 1'
#
loop_
_entity.id
_entity.type
_entity.pdbx_description
1 polymer ?
#
loop_
_entity_poly.entity_id
_entity_poly.type
_entity_poly.pdbx_seq_one_letter_code
_entity_poly.pdbx_strand_id
1 'polypeptide(L)'
;MLKFLSKIFPRKEILPEVLTAIRWKMPSRLNVEISQSRDGGYIAVVKNLPGCITQGDNGQELFEMVNDAIYTYLDIPSQYIPYLSYYLPSEELREKMKIKIPENILHQNLVLERI
;
A
#
# COMPACT_ATOMS: atom_id res chain seq x y z
N MET A 1 26.04 15.19 23.61
CA MET A 1 25.44 16.34 22.95
C MET A 1 24.98 16.05 21.53
N LEU A 2 25.89 15.47 20.76
CA LEU A 2 25.53 15.08 19.40
C LEU A 2 24.37 14.10 19.38
N LYS A 3 24.36 13.19 20.33
CA LYS A 3 23.26 12.26 20.45
C LYS A 3 21.95 12.96 20.75
N PHE A 4 22.03 13.98 21.58
CA PHE A 4 20.87 14.78 21.92
C PHE A 4 20.34 15.51 20.69
N LEU A 5 21.24 16.11 19.92
CA LEU A 5 20.86 16.77 18.68
C LEU A 5 20.28 15.78 17.69
N SER A 6 20.84 14.60 17.64
CA SER A 6 20.35 13.55 16.78
C SER A 6 18.92 13.13 17.14
N LYS A 7 18.56 13.22 18.41
CA LYS A 7 17.20 12.93 18.84
C LYS A 7 16.22 14.05 18.51
N ILE A 8 16.68 15.29 18.61
CA ILE A 8 15.87 16.46 18.30
C ILE A 8 15.72 16.62 16.79
N PHE A 9 16.83 16.40 16.07
CA PHE A 9 16.88 16.52 14.63
C PHE A 9 17.31 15.17 14.05
N PRO A 10 16.48 14.14 14.19
CA PRO A 10 16.89 12.80 13.81
C PRO A 10 17.20 12.75 12.33
N ARG A 11 18.38 12.26 12.05
CA ARG A 11 18.73 11.91 10.70
C ARG A 11 18.07 10.58 10.42
N LYS A 12 17.19 10.59 9.47
CA LYS A 12 16.56 9.35 9.04
C LYS A 12 17.44 8.72 7.99
N GLU A 13 18.48 8.08 8.45
CA GLU A 13 19.43 7.41 7.57
C GLU A 13 18.79 6.20 6.90
N ILE A 14 19.17 6.02 5.66
CA ILE A 14 18.76 4.84 4.90
C ILE A 14 19.95 3.87 4.91
N LEU A 15 19.75 2.75 5.57
CA LEU A 15 20.73 1.70 5.63
C LEU A 15 20.43 0.65 4.56
N PRO A 16 21.37 0.38 3.66
CA PRO A 16 21.12 -0.57 2.57
C PRO A 16 20.67 -1.95 3.05
N GLU A 17 21.25 -2.44 4.13
CA GLU A 17 20.88 -3.75 4.66
C GLU A 17 19.45 -3.76 5.22
N VAL A 18 19.01 -2.66 5.80
CA VAL A 18 17.64 -2.53 6.30
C VAL A 18 16.67 -2.44 5.14
N LEU A 19 17.01 -1.66 4.13
CA LEU A 19 16.18 -1.54 2.93
C LEU A 19 16.03 -2.90 2.23
N THR A 20 17.11 -3.66 2.15
CA THR A 20 17.07 -5.00 1.58
C THR A 20 16.15 -5.91 2.40
N ALA A 21 16.26 -5.86 3.72
CA ALA A 21 15.42 -6.67 4.60
C ALA A 21 13.93 -6.31 4.41
N ILE A 22 13.63 -5.02 4.28
CA ILE A 22 12.26 -4.57 4.03
C ILE A 22 11.73 -5.11 2.72
N ARG A 23 12.53 -5.04 1.65
CA ARG A 23 12.13 -5.56 0.34
C ARG A 23 11.85 -7.06 0.38
N TRP A 24 12.64 -7.80 1.15
CA TRP A 24 12.39 -9.23 1.33
C TRP A 24 11.10 -9.51 2.10
N LYS A 25 10.76 -8.64 3.02
CA LYS A 25 9.57 -8.76 3.84
C LYS A 25 8.29 -8.45 3.06
N MET A 26 8.38 -7.59 2.06
CA MET A 26 7.22 -7.17 1.28
C MET A 26 6.82 -8.24 0.28
N PRO A 27 5.53 -8.63 0.25
CA PRO A 27 5.08 -9.59 -0.75
C PRO A 27 5.23 -9.04 -2.15
N SER A 28 5.53 -9.90 -3.12
CA SER A 28 5.62 -9.49 -4.51
C SER A 28 4.24 -9.23 -5.11
N ARG A 29 3.21 -9.85 -4.56
CA ARG A 29 1.83 -9.72 -5.01
C ARG A 29 0.88 -9.61 -3.82
N LEU A 30 -0.18 -8.86 -4.02
CA LEU A 30 -1.26 -8.75 -3.06
C LEU A 30 -2.54 -9.23 -3.71
N ASN A 31 -3.26 -10.10 -3.02
CA ASN A 31 -4.60 -10.50 -3.43
C ASN A 31 -5.59 -9.61 -2.68
N VAL A 32 -6.28 -8.76 -3.41
CA VAL A 32 -7.14 -7.75 -2.83
C VAL A 32 -8.58 -7.96 -3.27
N GLU A 33 -9.47 -8.07 -2.30
CA GLU A 33 -10.90 -8.13 -2.55
C GLU A 33 -11.48 -6.74 -2.36
N ILE A 34 -12.17 -6.26 -3.38
CA ILE A 34 -12.77 -4.93 -3.36
C ILE A 34 -14.28 -5.07 -3.32
N SER A 35 -14.89 -4.32 -2.42
CA SER A 35 -16.35 -4.24 -2.32
C SER A 35 -16.77 -2.80 -2.14
N GLN A 36 -18.04 -2.54 -2.40
CA GLN A 36 -18.60 -1.21 -2.23
C GLN A 36 -19.04 -1.00 -0.79
N SER A 37 -18.66 0.15 -0.24
CA SER A 37 -19.11 0.54 1.09
C SER A 37 -20.54 1.07 1.04
N ARG A 38 -21.25 0.97 2.16
CA ARG A 38 -22.59 1.54 2.28
C ARG A 38 -22.59 3.06 2.07
N ASP A 39 -21.51 3.70 2.39
CA ASP A 39 -21.39 5.15 2.29
C ASP A 39 -20.97 5.63 0.90
N GLY A 40 -20.92 4.73 -0.06
CA GLY A 40 -20.60 5.05 -1.44
C GLY A 40 -19.13 4.94 -1.81
N GLY A 41 -18.27 4.68 -0.86
CA GLY A 41 -16.87 4.42 -1.12
C GLY A 41 -16.59 2.94 -1.36
N TYR A 42 -15.31 2.58 -1.26
CA TYR A 42 -14.86 1.22 -1.52
C TYR A 42 -14.05 0.69 -0.35
N ILE A 43 -14.14 -0.61 -0.13
CA ILE A 43 -13.38 -1.31 0.90
C ILE A 43 -12.45 -2.28 0.20
N ALA A 44 -11.20 -2.34 0.65
CA ALA A 44 -10.23 -3.31 0.16
C ALA A 44 -9.78 -4.19 1.31
N VAL A 45 -9.83 -5.50 1.08
CA VAL A 45 -9.33 -6.50 2.02
C VAL A 45 -8.16 -7.19 1.36
N VAL A 46 -6.98 -7.07 1.97
CA VAL A 46 -5.78 -7.72 1.45
C VAL A 46 -5.76 -9.15 1.97
N LYS A 47 -6.11 -10.09 1.10
CA LYS A 47 -6.38 -11.47 1.49
C LYS A 47 -5.14 -12.20 2.00
N ASN A 48 -3.97 -11.90 1.44
CA ASN A 48 -2.74 -12.57 1.89
C ASN A 48 -2.05 -11.89 3.07
N LEU A 49 -2.66 -10.84 3.61
CA LEU A 49 -2.21 -10.21 4.86
C LEU A 49 -3.40 -10.11 5.81
N PRO A 50 -3.66 -11.17 6.60
CA PRO A 50 -4.85 -11.21 7.44
C PRO A 50 -5.01 -9.99 8.35
N GLY A 51 -6.18 -9.38 8.31
CA GLY A 51 -6.46 -8.18 9.09
C GLY A 51 -6.10 -6.87 8.40
N CYS A 52 -5.49 -6.93 7.23
CA CYS A 52 -5.14 -5.73 6.47
C CYS A 52 -6.34 -5.28 5.64
N ILE A 53 -7.07 -4.29 6.13
CA ILE A 53 -8.29 -3.78 5.53
C ILE A 53 -8.19 -2.26 5.47
N THR A 54 -8.62 -1.69 4.36
CA THR A 54 -8.64 -0.24 4.20
C THR A 54 -9.82 0.19 3.35
N GLN A 55 -9.99 1.48 3.17
CA GLN A 55 -11.09 2.04 2.40
C GLN A 55 -10.66 3.31 1.70
N GLY A 56 -11.41 3.69 0.67
CA GLY A 56 -11.18 4.92 -0.06
C GLY A 56 -12.47 5.37 -0.74
N ASP A 57 -12.56 6.65 -1.07
CA ASP A 57 -13.75 7.22 -1.69
C ASP A 57 -13.83 6.94 -3.19
N ASN A 58 -12.70 6.71 -3.81
CA ASN A 58 -12.60 6.43 -5.24
C ASN A 58 -11.44 5.46 -5.49
N GLY A 59 -11.27 5.05 -6.73
CA GLY A 59 -10.25 4.07 -7.08
C GLY A 59 -8.83 4.52 -6.78
N GLN A 60 -8.52 5.77 -7.11
CA GLN A 60 -7.17 6.30 -6.87
C GLN A 60 -6.87 6.32 -5.37
N GLU A 61 -7.78 6.88 -4.59
CA GLU A 61 -7.61 6.93 -3.14
C GLU A 61 -7.53 5.54 -2.54
N LEU A 62 -8.36 4.61 -3.03
CA LEU A 62 -8.36 3.26 -2.51
C LEU A 62 -6.97 2.61 -2.63
N PHE A 63 -6.32 2.74 -3.79
CA PHE A 63 -5.02 2.12 -3.98
C PHE A 63 -3.91 2.86 -3.23
N GLU A 64 -4.04 4.16 -3.04
CA GLU A 64 -3.14 4.88 -2.16
C GLU A 64 -3.27 4.36 -0.73
N MET A 65 -4.50 4.16 -0.28
CA MET A 65 -4.76 3.64 1.05
C MET A 65 -4.34 2.18 1.21
N VAL A 66 -4.43 1.38 0.16
CA VAL A 66 -3.91 0.01 0.20
C VAL A 66 -2.41 0.02 0.43
N ASN A 67 -1.68 0.84 -0.32
CA ASN A 67 -0.22 0.92 -0.14
C ASN A 67 0.13 1.41 1.26
N ASP A 68 -0.57 2.42 1.75
CA ASP A 68 -0.36 2.91 3.09
C ASP A 68 -0.64 1.84 4.15
N ALA A 69 -1.72 1.09 3.96
CA ALA A 69 -2.07 0.00 4.87
C ALA A 69 -1.02 -1.10 4.90
N ILE A 70 -0.41 -1.42 3.75
CA ILE A 70 0.67 -2.40 3.69
C ILE A 70 1.88 -1.93 4.49
N TYR A 71 2.28 -0.68 4.31
CA TYR A 71 3.42 -0.14 5.04
C TYR A 71 3.17 -0.15 6.54
N THR A 72 1.96 0.19 6.95
CA THR A 72 1.56 0.17 8.36
C THR A 72 1.53 -1.26 8.89
N TYR A 73 0.94 -2.17 8.13
CA TYR A 73 0.82 -3.57 8.52
C TYR A 73 2.20 -4.23 8.71
N LEU A 74 3.13 -3.91 7.83
CA LEU A 74 4.48 -4.47 7.89
C LEU A 74 5.43 -3.65 8.77
N ASP A 75 4.92 -2.60 9.37
CA ASP A 75 5.68 -1.77 10.30
C ASP A 75 6.92 -1.16 9.63
N ILE A 76 6.73 -0.64 8.43
CA ILE A 76 7.82 -0.07 7.65
C ILE A 76 8.13 1.33 8.16
N PRO A 77 9.39 1.60 8.54
CA PRO A 77 9.77 2.96 8.94
C PRO A 77 9.56 3.96 7.80
N SER A 78 8.96 5.11 8.10
CA SER A 78 8.55 6.07 7.09
C SER A 78 9.68 6.56 6.19
N GLN A 79 10.91 6.63 6.70
CA GLN A 79 12.04 7.10 5.91
C GLN A 79 12.39 6.17 4.74
N TYR A 80 11.98 4.89 4.81
CA TYR A 80 12.25 3.93 3.75
C TYR A 80 11.19 3.94 2.65
N ILE A 81 10.00 4.47 2.93
CA ILE A 81 8.88 4.42 1.98
C ILE A 81 9.23 5.01 0.60
N PRO A 82 9.91 6.15 0.50
CA PRO A 82 10.25 6.70 -0.82
C PRO A 82 11.14 5.79 -1.69
N TYR A 83 11.78 4.80 -1.08
CA TYR A 83 12.68 3.89 -1.78
C TYR A 83 12.00 2.55 -2.13
N LEU A 84 10.72 2.44 -1.85
CA LEU A 84 9.95 1.22 -2.10
C LEU A 84 9.01 1.41 -3.28
N SER A 85 8.70 0.30 -3.94
CA SER A 85 7.76 0.31 -5.05
C SER A 85 6.33 0.27 -4.54
N TYR A 86 5.43 0.86 -5.31
CA TYR A 86 4.01 0.79 -5.02
C TYR A 86 3.40 -0.50 -5.56
N TYR A 87 2.34 -0.94 -4.90
CA TYR A 87 1.49 -2.00 -5.41
C TYR A 87 0.40 -1.38 -6.27
N LEU A 88 0.31 -1.82 -7.51
CA LEU A 88 -0.66 -1.30 -8.45
C LEU A 88 -1.32 -2.44 -9.22
N PRO A 89 -2.56 -2.28 -9.68
CA PRO A 89 -3.15 -3.21 -10.60
C PRO A 89 -2.44 -3.12 -11.96
N SER A 90 -2.75 -4.02 -12.87
CA SER A 90 -2.16 -4.00 -14.19
C SER A 90 -2.39 -2.66 -14.87
N GLU A 91 -1.56 -2.33 -15.85
CA GLU A 91 -1.68 -1.10 -16.59
C GLU A 91 -3.07 -0.95 -17.23
N GLU A 92 -3.59 -2.03 -17.77
CA GLU A 92 -4.92 -2.06 -18.36
C GLU A 92 -5.99 -1.69 -17.36
N LEU A 93 -5.94 -2.26 -16.17
CA LEU A 93 -6.90 -1.94 -15.11
C LEU A 93 -6.75 -0.51 -14.62
N ARG A 94 -5.52 -0.02 -14.53
CA ARG A 94 -5.28 1.36 -14.10
C ARG A 94 -5.95 2.35 -15.03
N GLU A 95 -5.91 2.09 -16.33
CA GLU A 95 -6.57 2.94 -17.29
C GLU A 95 -8.08 2.96 -17.07
N LYS A 96 -8.67 1.80 -16.83
CA LYS A 96 -10.10 1.68 -16.60
C LYS A 96 -10.55 2.29 -15.27
N MET A 97 -9.67 2.36 -14.30
CA MET A 97 -9.99 2.82 -12.95
C MET A 97 -9.60 4.27 -12.68
N LYS A 98 -9.25 5.01 -13.69
CA LYS A 98 -8.81 6.38 -13.54
C LYS A 98 -9.75 7.26 -12.74
N ILE A 99 -11.04 7.13 -12.99
CA ILE A 99 -12.06 7.97 -12.38
C ILE A 99 -12.79 7.23 -11.28
N LYS A 100 -13.11 5.97 -11.52
CA LYS A 100 -13.82 5.13 -10.57
C LYS A 100 -13.48 3.67 -10.81
N ILE A 101 -13.76 2.85 -9.82
CA ILE A 101 -13.60 1.40 -9.95
C ILE A 101 -14.78 0.89 -10.80
N PRO A 102 -14.51 0.19 -11.92
CA PRO A 102 -15.57 -0.38 -12.73
C PRO A 102 -16.39 -1.41 -11.94
N GLU A 103 -17.69 -1.46 -12.21
CA GLU A 103 -18.57 -2.39 -11.51
C GLU A 103 -18.16 -3.86 -11.64
N ASN A 104 -17.57 -4.21 -12.78
CA ASN A 104 -17.20 -5.59 -13.04
C ASN A 104 -16.04 -6.09 -12.17
N ILE A 105 -15.37 -5.23 -11.43
CA ILE A 105 -14.33 -5.65 -10.49
C ILE A 105 -14.78 -5.58 -9.04
N LEU A 106 -15.99 -5.08 -8.79
CA LEU A 106 -16.54 -5.09 -7.44
C LEU A 106 -16.79 -6.53 -7.00
N HIS A 107 -16.45 -6.83 -5.77
CA HIS A 107 -16.56 -8.17 -5.19
C HIS A 107 -15.65 -9.21 -5.84
N GLN A 108 -14.65 -8.76 -6.58
CA GLN A 108 -13.68 -9.63 -7.20
C GLN A 108 -12.32 -9.49 -6.51
N ASN A 109 -11.53 -10.52 -6.67
CA ASN A 109 -10.15 -10.47 -6.18
C ASN A 109 -9.26 -9.85 -7.24
N LEU A 110 -8.51 -8.85 -6.85
CA LEU A 110 -7.51 -8.24 -7.70
C LEU A 110 -6.13 -8.68 -7.25
N VAL A 111 -5.24 -8.79 -8.21
CA VAL A 111 -3.83 -9.03 -7.91
C VAL A 111 -3.08 -7.74 -8.17
N LEU A 112 -2.47 -7.20 -7.14
CA LEU A 112 -1.62 -6.03 -7.23
C LEU A 112 -0.18 -6.49 -7.20
N GLU A 113 0.62 -5.95 -8.10
CA GLU A 113 2.01 -6.31 -8.19
C GLU A 113 2.88 -5.13 -7.78
N ARG A 114 4.02 -5.45 -7.18
CA ARG A 114 5.01 -4.46 -6.82
C ARG A 114 5.74 -4.02 -8.08
N ILE A 115 5.78 -2.75 -8.28
CA ILE A 115 6.41 -2.16 -9.46
C ILE A 115 7.90 -1.98 -9.27
#